data_24dfc72004088c90bfe2ce13363b468e
#
_entry.id   24dfc72004088c90bfe2ce13363b468e
#
_cell.length_a   1.000
_cell.length_b   1.000
_cell.length_c   1.000
_cell.angle_alpha   90.00
_cell.angle_beta   90.00
_cell.angle_gamma   90.00
#
_symmetry.space_group_name_H-M   'P 1'
#
loop_
_entity.id
_entity.type
_entity.pdbx_description
1 polymer ?
#
loop_
_entity_poly.entity_id
_entity_poly.type
_entity_poly.pdbx_seq_one_letter_code
_entity_poly.pdbx_strand_id
1 'polypeptide(L)'
;MARRQRAGPRITEAGNRASRILGGGGAVRSTLIAAASTVVFFGVLTLVVVSSPGWPEVRESFFDWQIFRESLPEIAPKLLLNVQIFLIAEVFILAFGLALAVLRSLPGPVFFPLRALATVYTDLFRGIPTILVIFLFGFGIPTLGLSGVPRSEFFWGIVALVLVYSAYVSEVYRAGIESVHPSQEAAARSLGLTRGQALRFVVVPQAVRRVVPPLLNDFIGLQKDTALVALIGPVEAFRQSQIEVASNFDYTPHVATALLFVLMTIPMARLTDWLAARQRRRTR
;
A
#
# COMPACT_ATOMS: atom_id res chain seq x y z
N MET A 1 26.69 -31.74 -61.84
CA MET A 1 26.71 -30.45 -61.12
C MET A 1 26.60 -30.70 -59.62
N ALA A 2 27.74 -30.62 -58.89
CA ALA A 2 27.87 -30.99 -57.48
C ALA A 2 27.65 -29.76 -56.58
N ARG A 3 26.64 -29.80 -55.72
CA ARG A 3 26.41 -28.79 -54.66
C ARG A 3 27.29 -29.06 -53.46
N ARG A 4 28.34 -28.25 -53.25
CA ARG A 4 29.18 -28.22 -52.05
C ARG A 4 28.33 -27.73 -50.85
N GLN A 5 28.07 -28.58 -49.88
CA GLN A 5 27.64 -28.22 -48.54
C GLN A 5 28.78 -27.52 -47.81
N ARG A 6 28.58 -26.24 -47.44
CA ARG A 6 29.48 -25.52 -46.54
C ARG A 6 29.17 -25.96 -45.11
N ALA A 7 30.08 -26.65 -44.46
CA ALA A 7 30.06 -26.90 -43.01
C ALA A 7 30.30 -25.57 -42.29
N GLY A 8 29.32 -25.12 -41.48
CA GLY A 8 29.49 -23.99 -40.55
C GLY A 8 30.44 -24.39 -39.39
N PRO A 9 31.13 -23.42 -38.79
CA PRO A 9 32.10 -23.73 -37.73
C PRO A 9 31.34 -24.24 -36.48
N ARG A 10 31.72 -25.46 -36.04
CA ARG A 10 31.34 -25.99 -34.73
C ARG A 10 31.98 -25.11 -33.67
N ILE A 11 31.21 -24.19 -33.03
CA ILE A 11 31.64 -23.47 -31.84
C ILE A 11 31.70 -24.50 -30.73
N THR A 12 32.92 -24.82 -30.32
CA THR A 12 33.26 -25.85 -29.36
C THR A 12 32.66 -25.56 -27.97
N GLU A 13 31.94 -26.54 -27.41
CA GLU A 13 31.39 -26.52 -26.03
C GLU A 13 32.45 -26.24 -24.94
N ALA A 14 33.73 -26.33 -25.26
CA ALA A 14 34.85 -25.99 -24.38
C ALA A 14 34.90 -24.50 -24.01
N GLY A 15 34.50 -23.58 -24.92
CA GLY A 15 34.43 -22.15 -24.63
C GLY A 15 33.34 -21.78 -23.63
N ASN A 16 32.24 -22.54 -23.58
CA ASN A 16 31.12 -22.29 -22.70
C ASN A 16 31.31 -22.83 -21.26
N ARG A 17 32.26 -23.79 -21.07
CA ARG A 17 32.65 -24.26 -19.72
C ARG A 17 33.69 -23.32 -19.08
N ALA A 18 34.62 -22.78 -19.84
CA ALA A 18 35.61 -21.82 -19.33
C ALA A 18 34.96 -20.51 -18.86
N SER A 19 33.92 -20.00 -19.56
CA SER A 19 33.20 -18.80 -19.14
C SER A 19 32.36 -19.00 -17.88
N ARG A 20 31.88 -20.21 -17.58
CA ARG A 20 31.16 -20.52 -16.33
C ARG A 20 32.10 -20.65 -15.12
N ILE A 21 33.31 -21.11 -15.29
CA ILE A 21 34.31 -21.26 -14.20
C ILE A 21 34.92 -19.88 -13.85
N LEU A 22 35.15 -19.02 -14.82
CA LEU A 22 35.63 -17.64 -14.61
C LEU A 22 34.54 -16.71 -14.09
N GLY A 23 33.23 -16.99 -14.36
CA GLY A 23 32.10 -16.25 -13.84
C GLY A 23 31.86 -16.41 -12.34
N GLY A 24 32.20 -17.57 -11.76
CA GLY A 24 31.99 -17.83 -10.32
C GLY A 24 32.90 -16.99 -9.40
N GLY A 25 34.15 -16.82 -9.75
CA GLY A 25 35.10 -15.99 -8.98
C GLY A 25 34.76 -14.48 -9.03
N GLY A 26 34.25 -14.00 -10.16
CA GLY A 26 33.80 -12.62 -10.32
C GLY A 26 32.54 -12.31 -9.48
N ALA A 27 31.59 -13.23 -9.43
CA ALA A 27 30.37 -13.07 -8.65
C ALA A 27 30.66 -13.05 -7.13
N VAL A 28 31.50 -13.97 -6.64
CA VAL A 28 31.89 -13.97 -5.22
C VAL A 28 32.66 -12.71 -4.85
N ARG A 29 33.59 -12.26 -5.68
CA ARG A 29 34.36 -11.02 -5.47
C ARG A 29 33.45 -9.80 -5.46
N SER A 30 32.48 -9.67 -6.38
CA SER A 30 31.53 -8.56 -6.40
C SER A 30 30.61 -8.57 -5.18
N THR A 31 30.16 -9.73 -4.71
CA THR A 31 29.37 -9.86 -3.48
C THR A 31 30.18 -9.45 -2.25
N LEU A 32 31.43 -9.86 -2.15
CA LEU A 32 32.32 -9.46 -1.05
C LEU A 32 32.59 -7.96 -1.04
N ILE A 33 32.84 -7.35 -2.21
CA ILE A 33 33.03 -5.91 -2.34
C ILE A 33 31.74 -5.16 -1.94
N ALA A 34 30.59 -5.63 -2.41
CA ALA A 34 29.29 -5.05 -2.03
C ALA A 34 29.04 -5.16 -0.51
N ALA A 35 29.30 -6.32 0.07
CA ALA A 35 29.18 -6.51 1.53
C ALA A 35 30.15 -5.60 2.31
N ALA A 36 31.42 -5.56 1.91
CA ALA A 36 32.43 -4.71 2.54
C ALA A 36 32.09 -3.22 2.41
N SER A 37 31.69 -2.77 1.22
CA SER A 37 31.28 -1.36 1.02
C SER A 37 30.03 -1.01 1.85
N THR A 38 29.07 -1.93 1.97
CA THR A 38 27.90 -1.75 2.82
C THR A 38 28.27 -1.61 4.30
N VAL A 39 29.12 -2.52 4.79
CA VAL A 39 29.60 -2.48 6.19
C VAL A 39 30.40 -1.20 6.46
N VAL A 40 31.30 -0.81 5.55
CA VAL A 40 32.08 0.42 5.69
C VAL A 40 31.16 1.64 5.66
N PHE A 41 30.23 1.73 4.72
CA PHE A 41 29.30 2.84 4.61
C PHE A 41 28.45 3.02 5.89
N PHE A 42 27.79 1.95 6.34
CA PHE A 42 26.97 2.01 7.54
C PHE A 42 27.82 2.17 8.81
N GLY A 43 29.03 1.59 8.85
CA GLY A 43 29.98 1.78 9.95
C GLY A 43 30.40 3.23 10.09
N VAL A 44 30.80 3.88 8.99
CA VAL A 44 31.19 5.30 8.97
C VAL A 44 29.98 6.19 9.34
N LEU A 45 28.80 5.91 8.77
CA LEU A 45 27.57 6.65 9.08
C LEU A 45 27.25 6.57 10.58
N THR A 46 27.26 5.37 11.15
CA THR A 46 27.01 5.13 12.58
C THR A 46 28.06 5.87 13.41
N LEU A 47 29.32 5.78 13.05
CA LEU A 47 30.40 6.45 13.80
C LEU A 47 30.26 7.98 13.77
N VAL A 48 29.91 8.56 12.63
CA VAL A 48 29.64 10.01 12.49
C VAL A 48 28.46 10.43 13.35
N VAL A 49 27.36 9.67 13.33
CA VAL A 49 26.16 9.97 14.14
C VAL A 49 26.46 9.85 15.64
N VAL A 50 27.04 8.73 16.06
CA VAL A 50 27.28 8.45 17.50
C VAL A 50 28.37 9.34 18.09
N SER A 51 29.34 9.80 17.29
CA SER A 51 30.38 10.74 17.74
C SER A 51 29.96 12.21 17.65
N SER A 52 28.76 12.51 17.16
CA SER A 52 28.25 13.88 17.12
C SER A 52 27.96 14.41 18.52
N PRO A 53 28.22 15.71 18.81
CA PRO A 53 27.98 16.31 20.14
C PRO A 53 26.53 16.21 20.62
N GLY A 54 25.55 16.15 19.68
CA GLY A 54 24.12 16.02 20.03
C GLY A 54 23.62 14.58 20.21
N TRP A 55 24.48 13.56 20.06
CA TRP A 55 24.05 12.17 20.18
C TRP A 55 23.53 11.78 21.59
N PRO A 56 24.15 12.25 22.69
CA PRO A 56 23.63 11.97 24.02
C PRO A 56 22.17 12.43 24.20
N GLU A 57 21.84 13.64 23.77
CA GLU A 57 20.49 14.22 23.85
C GLU A 57 19.49 13.45 23.00
N VAL A 58 19.90 13.05 21.78
CA VAL A 58 19.06 12.22 20.91
C VAL A 58 18.81 10.86 21.54
N ARG A 59 19.84 10.23 22.12
CA ARG A 59 19.71 8.93 22.77
C ARG A 59 18.79 9.00 23.99
N GLU A 60 18.94 10.01 24.82
CA GLU A 60 18.10 10.19 26.03
C GLU A 60 16.66 10.52 25.66
N SER A 61 16.42 11.34 24.62
CA SER A 61 15.06 11.79 24.24
C SER A 61 14.28 10.85 23.34
N PHE A 62 14.94 9.88 22.67
CA PHE A 62 14.28 9.02 21.67
C PHE A 62 14.50 7.52 21.89
N PHE A 63 15.51 7.14 22.69
CA PHE A 63 15.94 5.75 22.83
C PHE A 63 16.17 5.36 24.29
N ASP A 64 15.36 5.90 25.22
CA ASP A 64 15.38 5.48 26.60
C ASP A 64 14.74 4.09 26.75
N TRP A 65 15.55 3.12 27.20
CA TRP A 65 15.11 1.74 27.31
C TRP A 65 14.07 1.52 28.42
N GLN A 66 14.16 2.29 29.50
CA GLN A 66 13.21 2.18 30.60
C GLN A 66 11.84 2.69 30.14
N ILE A 67 11.77 3.88 29.55
CA ILE A 67 10.53 4.47 29.01
C ILE A 67 9.94 3.57 27.91
N PHE A 68 10.78 2.98 27.04
CA PHE A 68 10.31 2.03 26.03
C PHE A 68 9.59 0.83 26.66
N ARG A 69 10.17 0.23 27.72
CA ARG A 69 9.57 -0.92 28.41
C ARG A 69 8.29 -0.57 29.15
N GLU A 70 8.20 0.63 29.70
CA GLU A 70 7.03 1.11 30.45
C GLU A 70 5.88 1.49 29.53
N SER A 71 6.15 2.16 28.41
CA SER A 71 5.12 2.63 27.46
C SER A 71 4.63 1.55 26.50
N LEU A 72 5.45 0.55 26.15
CA LEU A 72 5.05 -0.48 25.18
C LEU A 72 3.79 -1.28 25.60
N PRO A 73 3.62 -1.72 26.86
CA PRO A 73 2.41 -2.41 27.30
C PRO A 73 1.14 -1.55 27.24
N GLU A 74 1.28 -0.23 27.36
CA GLU A 74 0.16 0.72 27.28
C GLU A 74 -0.23 1.00 25.82
N ILE A 75 0.75 1.07 24.92
CA ILE A 75 0.56 1.39 23.51
C ILE A 75 0.11 0.16 22.70
N ALA A 76 0.73 -1.01 22.92
CA ALA A 76 0.51 -2.18 22.07
C ALA A 76 -0.96 -2.65 22.02
N PRO A 77 -1.73 -2.68 23.12
CA PRO A 77 -3.15 -3.01 23.07
C PRO A 77 -3.98 -2.02 22.25
N LYS A 78 -3.57 -0.74 22.20
CA LYS A 78 -4.28 0.31 21.44
C LYS A 78 -4.15 0.14 19.95
N LEU A 79 -3.14 -0.59 19.48
CA LEU A 79 -3.01 -0.97 18.06
C LEU A 79 -4.21 -1.81 17.57
N LEU A 80 -4.92 -2.51 18.47
CA LEU A 80 -6.13 -3.24 18.13
C LEU A 80 -7.22 -2.30 17.59
N LEU A 81 -7.31 -1.07 18.10
CA LEU A 81 -8.25 -0.08 17.59
C LEU A 81 -7.91 0.34 16.15
N ASN A 82 -6.61 0.49 15.82
CA ASN A 82 -6.17 0.73 14.45
C ASN A 82 -6.57 -0.42 13.51
N VAL A 83 -6.40 -1.68 13.97
CA VAL A 83 -6.82 -2.86 13.20
C VAL A 83 -8.34 -2.89 13.01
N GLN A 84 -9.12 -2.52 14.01
CA GLN A 84 -10.60 -2.44 13.90
C GLN A 84 -11.02 -1.36 12.90
N ILE A 85 -10.47 -0.15 13.02
CA ILE A 85 -10.73 0.96 12.07
C ILE A 85 -10.40 0.49 10.66
N PHE A 86 -9.23 -0.09 10.47
CA PHE A 86 -8.75 -0.60 9.20
C PHE A 86 -9.70 -1.63 8.59
N LEU A 87 -10.05 -2.69 9.32
CA LEU A 87 -10.89 -3.78 8.80
C LEU A 87 -12.31 -3.30 8.46
N ILE A 88 -12.89 -2.42 9.30
CA ILE A 88 -14.22 -1.87 9.04
C ILE A 88 -14.16 -0.97 7.81
N ALA A 89 -13.21 -0.02 7.77
CA ALA A 89 -13.08 0.91 6.67
C ALA A 89 -12.84 0.18 5.34
N GLU A 90 -11.95 -0.83 5.30
CA GLU A 90 -11.60 -1.57 4.09
C GLU A 90 -12.80 -2.21 3.41
N VAL A 91 -13.70 -2.84 4.18
CA VAL A 91 -14.92 -3.46 3.63
C VAL A 91 -15.78 -2.42 2.90
N PHE A 92 -16.00 -1.25 3.52
CA PHE A 92 -16.78 -0.19 2.91
C PHE A 92 -16.07 0.49 1.74
N ILE A 93 -14.75 0.66 1.83
CA ILE A 93 -13.91 1.22 0.77
C ILE A 93 -13.99 0.38 -0.50
N LEU A 94 -13.80 -0.94 -0.37
CA LEU A 94 -13.87 -1.85 -1.52
C LEU A 94 -15.25 -1.84 -2.17
N ALA A 95 -16.32 -1.89 -1.36
CA ALA A 95 -17.70 -1.89 -1.85
C ALA A 95 -18.06 -0.55 -2.52
N PHE A 96 -17.77 0.57 -1.86
CA PHE A 96 -18.12 1.89 -2.36
C PHE A 96 -17.22 2.31 -3.53
N GLY A 97 -15.92 2.00 -3.50
CA GLY A 97 -15.01 2.20 -4.62
C GLY A 97 -15.45 1.43 -5.88
N LEU A 98 -15.92 0.18 -5.72
CA LEU A 98 -16.47 -0.59 -6.83
C LEU A 98 -17.76 0.06 -7.37
N ALA A 99 -18.66 0.49 -6.49
CA ALA A 99 -19.89 1.19 -6.90
C ALA A 99 -19.58 2.45 -7.72
N LEU A 100 -18.63 3.29 -7.26
CA LEU A 100 -18.16 4.47 -7.98
C LEU A 100 -17.58 4.13 -9.35
N ALA A 101 -16.73 3.10 -9.44
CA ALA A 101 -16.15 2.66 -10.71
C ALA A 101 -17.23 2.18 -11.70
N VAL A 102 -18.22 1.43 -11.22
CA VAL A 102 -19.35 0.97 -12.02
C VAL A 102 -20.20 2.17 -12.50
N LEU A 103 -20.54 3.10 -11.59
CA LEU A 103 -21.31 4.30 -11.97
C LEU A 103 -20.63 5.11 -13.07
N ARG A 104 -19.30 5.27 -12.99
CA ARG A 104 -18.52 5.98 -14.01
C ARG A 104 -18.43 5.25 -15.34
N SER A 105 -18.63 3.94 -15.35
CA SER A 105 -18.59 3.08 -16.54
C SER A 105 -19.95 2.91 -17.25
N LEU A 106 -21.05 3.45 -16.70
CA LEU A 106 -22.38 3.31 -17.26
C LEU A 106 -22.47 3.94 -18.66
N PRO A 107 -22.99 3.21 -19.68
CA PRO A 107 -23.06 3.72 -21.04
C PRO A 107 -24.29 4.64 -21.26
N GLY A 108 -24.21 5.48 -22.29
CA GLY A 108 -25.34 6.30 -22.76
C GLY A 108 -25.53 7.64 -22.06
N PRO A 109 -26.29 8.54 -22.68
CA PRO A 109 -26.50 9.91 -22.18
C PRO A 109 -27.39 9.98 -20.92
N VAL A 110 -28.30 9.03 -20.74
CA VAL A 110 -29.23 8.98 -19.59
C VAL A 110 -28.47 8.89 -18.27
N PHE A 111 -27.35 8.19 -18.22
CA PHE A 111 -26.53 8.02 -17.01
C PHE A 111 -25.48 9.13 -16.84
N PHE A 112 -25.47 10.17 -17.68
CA PHE A 112 -24.52 11.28 -17.57
C PHE A 112 -24.50 11.95 -16.20
N PRO A 113 -25.65 12.27 -15.54
CA PRO A 113 -25.64 12.89 -14.21
C PRO A 113 -24.94 12.02 -13.17
N LEU A 114 -25.19 10.72 -13.18
CA LEU A 114 -24.56 9.78 -12.22
C LEU A 114 -23.04 9.66 -12.46
N ARG A 115 -22.62 9.60 -13.74
CA ARG A 115 -21.20 9.62 -14.07
C ARG A 115 -20.53 10.91 -13.63
N ALA A 116 -21.15 12.06 -13.90
CA ALA A 116 -20.63 13.36 -13.51
C ALA A 116 -20.48 13.45 -11.99
N LEU A 117 -21.51 13.06 -11.24
CA LEU A 117 -21.47 13.03 -9.77
C LEU A 117 -20.36 12.15 -9.24
N ALA A 118 -20.23 10.92 -9.76
CA ALA A 118 -19.18 10.00 -9.34
C ALA A 118 -17.78 10.52 -9.73
N THR A 119 -17.64 11.22 -10.86
CA THR A 119 -16.38 11.84 -11.27
C THR A 119 -16.02 13.00 -10.34
N VAL A 120 -16.95 13.93 -10.09
CA VAL A 120 -16.74 15.05 -9.16
C VAL A 120 -16.38 14.56 -7.77
N TYR A 121 -17.09 13.55 -7.27
CA TYR A 121 -16.76 12.90 -6.01
C TYR A 121 -15.31 12.41 -5.98
N THR A 122 -14.92 11.63 -6.99
CA THR A 122 -13.58 11.04 -7.06
C THR A 122 -12.49 12.12 -7.14
N ASP A 123 -12.70 13.15 -7.96
CA ASP A 123 -11.73 14.25 -8.12
C ASP A 123 -11.61 15.07 -6.83
N LEU A 124 -12.74 15.34 -6.16
CA LEU A 124 -12.79 16.07 -4.89
C LEU A 124 -12.01 15.34 -3.79
N PHE A 125 -12.36 14.09 -3.51
CA PHE A 125 -11.74 13.34 -2.39
C PHE A 125 -10.30 12.89 -2.67
N ARG A 126 -9.87 12.84 -3.92
CA ARG A 126 -8.45 12.67 -4.28
C ARG A 126 -7.66 13.97 -4.24
N GLY A 127 -8.32 15.10 -4.40
CA GLY A 127 -7.68 16.43 -4.37
C GLY A 127 -7.52 17.01 -2.96
N ILE A 128 -8.31 16.56 -1.98
CA ILE A 128 -8.23 17.04 -0.60
C ILE A 128 -7.28 16.14 0.21
N PRO A 129 -6.33 16.70 0.99
CA PRO A 129 -5.52 15.92 1.92
C PRO A 129 -6.37 15.13 2.91
N THR A 130 -6.07 13.85 3.10
CA THR A 130 -6.82 12.93 3.99
C THR A 130 -7.05 13.52 5.39
N ILE A 131 -6.03 14.16 5.95
CA ILE A 131 -6.09 14.79 7.27
C ILE A 131 -7.18 15.87 7.36
N LEU A 132 -7.36 16.69 6.31
CA LEU A 132 -8.40 17.72 6.28
C LEU A 132 -9.80 17.10 6.24
N VAL A 133 -9.98 16.00 5.51
CA VAL A 133 -11.27 15.29 5.48
C VAL A 133 -11.58 14.72 6.87
N ILE A 134 -10.58 14.14 7.55
CA ILE A 134 -10.74 13.63 8.91
C ILE A 134 -11.16 14.75 9.87
N PHE A 135 -10.54 15.95 9.82
CA PHE A 135 -10.93 17.08 10.65
C PHE A 135 -12.33 17.61 10.32
N LEU A 136 -12.67 17.74 9.04
CA LEU A 136 -13.96 18.24 8.61
C LEU A 136 -15.11 17.32 9.06
N PHE A 137 -14.91 16.00 8.94
CA PHE A 137 -15.94 15.04 9.36
C PHE A 137 -15.88 14.76 10.86
N GLY A 138 -14.71 14.61 11.45
CA GLY A 138 -14.54 14.27 12.86
C GLY A 138 -14.93 15.38 13.83
N PHE A 139 -14.64 16.63 13.50
CA PHE A 139 -15.04 17.79 14.30
C PHE A 139 -16.22 18.57 13.68
N GLY A 140 -16.18 18.80 12.36
CA GLY A 140 -17.17 19.64 11.70
C GLY A 140 -18.58 19.11 11.85
N ILE A 141 -18.83 17.85 11.53
CA ILE A 141 -20.19 17.29 11.58
C ILE A 141 -20.73 17.17 13.02
N PRO A 142 -19.96 16.64 14.02
CA PRO A 142 -20.45 16.57 15.40
C PRO A 142 -20.78 17.93 16.00
N THR A 143 -20.04 18.99 15.67
CA THR A 143 -20.28 20.35 16.20
C THR A 143 -21.57 20.99 15.69
N LEU A 144 -22.13 20.51 14.58
CA LEU A 144 -23.43 21.00 14.07
C LEU A 144 -24.62 20.63 14.99
N GLY A 145 -24.43 19.66 15.89
CA GLY A 145 -25.44 19.27 16.88
C GLY A 145 -26.72 18.69 16.27
N LEU A 146 -26.66 18.18 15.03
CA LEU A 146 -27.83 17.68 14.31
C LEU A 146 -28.43 16.45 15.00
N SER A 147 -29.78 16.46 15.16
CA SER A 147 -30.48 15.31 15.73
C SER A 147 -30.38 14.08 14.82
N GLY A 148 -30.10 12.92 15.43
CA GLY A 148 -29.96 11.66 14.69
C GLY A 148 -28.59 11.45 14.05
N VAL A 149 -27.68 12.42 14.13
CA VAL A 149 -26.30 12.29 13.62
C VAL A 149 -25.38 11.77 14.74
N PRO A 150 -24.60 10.69 14.51
CA PRO A 150 -23.66 10.18 15.50
C PRO A 150 -22.66 11.25 15.95
N ARG A 151 -22.33 11.27 17.24
CA ARG A 151 -21.30 12.18 17.79
C ARG A 151 -19.96 11.47 18.01
N SER A 152 -19.85 10.18 17.62
CA SER A 152 -18.67 9.36 17.82
C SER A 152 -17.56 9.74 16.84
N GLU A 153 -16.42 10.17 17.38
CA GLU A 153 -15.20 10.46 16.59
C GLU A 153 -14.69 9.20 15.89
N PHE A 154 -14.82 8.04 16.53
CA PHE A 154 -14.50 6.73 15.90
C PHE A 154 -15.32 6.49 14.62
N PHE A 155 -16.63 6.74 14.67
CA PHE A 155 -17.51 6.63 13.51
C PHE A 155 -17.07 7.58 12.38
N TRP A 156 -16.86 8.85 12.70
CA TRP A 156 -16.48 9.85 11.69
C TRP A 156 -15.08 9.67 11.15
N GLY A 157 -14.15 9.15 11.95
CA GLY A 157 -12.83 8.75 11.47
C GLY A 157 -12.92 7.67 10.40
N ILE A 158 -13.74 6.62 10.63
CA ILE A 158 -13.99 5.58 9.62
C ILE A 158 -14.66 6.17 8.37
N VAL A 159 -15.70 6.99 8.53
CA VAL A 159 -16.39 7.64 7.40
C VAL A 159 -15.43 8.47 6.56
N ALA A 160 -14.56 9.26 7.18
CA ALA A 160 -13.58 10.08 6.46
C ALA A 160 -12.60 9.22 5.65
N LEU A 161 -12.07 8.15 6.24
CA LEU A 161 -11.19 7.19 5.55
C LEU A 161 -11.92 6.51 4.39
N VAL A 162 -13.18 6.09 4.59
CA VAL A 162 -14.01 5.48 3.54
C VAL A 162 -14.21 6.45 2.38
N LEU A 163 -14.55 7.71 2.65
CA LEU A 163 -14.76 8.71 1.59
C LEU A 163 -13.50 8.94 0.75
N VAL A 164 -12.36 9.08 1.40
CA VAL A 164 -11.08 9.33 0.70
C VAL A 164 -10.62 8.10 -0.06
N TYR A 165 -10.51 6.96 0.62
CA TYR A 165 -9.93 5.76 0.02
C TYR A 165 -10.84 5.12 -1.03
N SER A 166 -12.17 5.23 -0.93
CA SER A 166 -13.07 4.77 -1.99
C SER A 166 -12.86 5.53 -3.31
N ALA A 167 -12.48 6.81 -3.25
CA ALA A 167 -12.12 7.58 -4.43
C ALA A 167 -10.84 7.05 -5.12
N TYR A 168 -9.78 6.72 -4.34
CA TYR A 168 -8.56 6.09 -4.87
C TYR A 168 -8.86 4.69 -5.43
N VAL A 169 -9.54 3.84 -4.67
CA VAL A 169 -9.89 2.47 -5.06
C VAL A 169 -10.79 2.45 -6.30
N SER A 170 -11.69 3.43 -6.48
CA SER A 170 -12.51 3.53 -7.69
C SER A 170 -11.67 3.72 -8.96
N GLU A 171 -10.58 4.51 -8.88
CA GLU A 171 -9.64 4.68 -9.98
C GLU A 171 -8.85 3.41 -10.27
N VAL A 172 -8.45 2.68 -9.22
CA VAL A 172 -7.77 1.39 -9.38
C VAL A 172 -8.66 0.40 -10.11
N TYR A 173 -9.93 0.29 -9.72
CA TYR A 173 -10.90 -0.57 -10.42
C TYR A 173 -11.10 -0.15 -11.88
N ARG A 174 -11.29 1.15 -12.12
CA ARG A 174 -11.47 1.69 -13.49
C ARG A 174 -10.25 1.40 -14.36
N ALA A 175 -9.05 1.74 -13.86
CA ALA A 175 -7.80 1.49 -14.59
C ALA A 175 -7.58 -0.01 -14.87
N GLY A 176 -7.95 -0.88 -13.95
CA GLY A 176 -7.88 -2.33 -14.13
C GLY A 176 -8.81 -2.83 -15.24
N ILE A 177 -10.04 -2.34 -15.30
CA ILE A 177 -11.01 -2.69 -16.35
C ILE A 177 -10.54 -2.17 -17.70
N GLU A 178 -10.16 -0.90 -17.79
CA GLU A 178 -9.70 -0.25 -19.02
C GLU A 178 -8.37 -0.83 -19.55
N SER A 179 -7.58 -1.43 -18.69
CA SER A 179 -6.32 -2.08 -19.09
C SER A 179 -6.51 -3.34 -19.93
N VAL A 180 -7.70 -3.96 -19.90
CA VAL A 180 -7.99 -5.13 -20.75
C VAL A 180 -8.25 -4.66 -22.18
N HIS A 181 -7.39 -5.12 -23.12
CA HIS A 181 -7.49 -4.66 -24.50
C HIS A 181 -8.84 -5.04 -25.12
N PRO A 182 -9.52 -4.13 -25.86
CA PRO A 182 -10.84 -4.37 -26.45
C PRO A 182 -10.90 -5.61 -27.35
N SER A 183 -9.77 -5.98 -27.98
CA SER A 183 -9.68 -7.19 -28.80
C SER A 183 -10.00 -8.48 -28.03
N GLN A 184 -9.81 -8.50 -26.70
CA GLN A 184 -10.13 -9.67 -25.88
C GLN A 184 -11.64 -9.91 -25.84
N GLU A 185 -12.43 -8.84 -25.66
CA GLU A 185 -13.89 -8.92 -25.75
C GLU A 185 -14.33 -9.26 -27.17
N ALA A 186 -13.75 -8.63 -28.19
CA ALA A 186 -14.08 -8.88 -29.57
C ALA A 186 -13.79 -10.34 -29.98
N ALA A 187 -12.63 -10.88 -29.62
CA ALA A 187 -12.28 -12.28 -29.88
C ALA A 187 -13.24 -13.27 -29.18
N ALA A 188 -13.59 -13.02 -27.92
CA ALA A 188 -14.55 -13.83 -27.20
C ALA A 188 -15.93 -13.83 -27.89
N ARG A 189 -16.37 -12.68 -28.35
CA ARG A 189 -17.65 -12.55 -29.11
C ARG A 189 -17.61 -13.23 -30.48
N SER A 190 -16.48 -13.21 -31.18
CA SER A 190 -16.29 -13.93 -32.44
C SER A 190 -16.38 -15.45 -32.26
N LEU A 191 -16.11 -15.96 -31.07
CA LEU A 191 -16.28 -17.36 -30.67
C LEU A 191 -17.72 -17.68 -30.23
N GLY A 192 -18.68 -16.76 -30.37
CA GLY A 192 -20.10 -16.96 -30.05
C GLY A 192 -20.51 -16.62 -28.62
N LEU A 193 -19.62 -16.04 -27.80
CA LEU A 193 -20.02 -15.59 -26.46
C LEU A 193 -20.88 -14.32 -26.55
N THR A 194 -21.92 -14.26 -25.73
CA THR A 194 -22.66 -13.02 -25.51
C THR A 194 -21.76 -11.99 -24.83
N ARG A 195 -22.11 -10.71 -24.87
CA ARG A 195 -21.36 -9.64 -24.22
C ARG A 195 -21.17 -9.91 -22.71
N GLY A 196 -22.22 -10.36 -22.02
CA GLY A 196 -22.15 -10.70 -20.60
C GLY A 196 -21.22 -11.88 -20.31
N GLN A 197 -21.22 -12.89 -21.17
CA GLN A 197 -20.31 -14.03 -21.08
C GLN A 197 -18.85 -13.61 -21.34
N ALA A 198 -18.60 -12.79 -22.38
CA ALA A 198 -17.28 -12.25 -22.67
C ALA A 198 -16.74 -11.41 -21.49
N LEU A 199 -17.57 -10.53 -20.90
CA LEU A 199 -17.20 -9.80 -19.69
C LEU A 199 -16.88 -10.75 -18.53
N ARG A 200 -17.77 -11.70 -18.20
CA ARG A 200 -17.63 -12.59 -17.04
C ARG A 200 -16.45 -13.54 -17.15
N PHE A 201 -16.24 -14.14 -18.31
CA PHE A 201 -15.26 -15.23 -18.46
C PHE A 201 -13.91 -14.78 -19.01
N VAL A 202 -13.83 -13.62 -19.68
CA VAL A 202 -12.61 -13.14 -20.33
C VAL A 202 -12.11 -11.82 -19.73
N VAL A 203 -12.95 -10.79 -19.67
CA VAL A 203 -12.52 -9.45 -19.26
C VAL A 203 -12.34 -9.36 -17.74
N VAL A 204 -13.34 -9.73 -16.95
CA VAL A 204 -13.31 -9.60 -15.47
C VAL A 204 -12.16 -10.39 -14.85
N PRO A 205 -11.88 -11.65 -15.22
CA PRO A 205 -10.73 -12.36 -14.65
C PRO A 205 -9.38 -11.71 -14.96
N GLN A 206 -9.25 -11.08 -16.12
CA GLN A 206 -8.04 -10.33 -16.48
C GLN A 206 -7.96 -9.01 -15.72
N ALA A 207 -9.05 -8.25 -15.62
CA ALA A 207 -9.12 -7.01 -14.87
C ALA A 207 -8.78 -7.22 -13.39
N VAL A 208 -9.37 -8.23 -12.73
CA VAL A 208 -9.09 -8.56 -11.32
C VAL A 208 -7.61 -8.81 -11.07
N ARG A 209 -6.94 -9.53 -11.96
CA ARG A 209 -5.49 -9.77 -11.83
C ARG A 209 -4.66 -8.50 -11.89
N ARG A 210 -5.14 -7.46 -12.62
CA ARG A 210 -4.44 -6.18 -12.76
C ARG A 210 -4.76 -5.20 -11.63
N VAL A 211 -5.95 -5.34 -11.04
CA VAL A 211 -6.43 -4.51 -9.93
C VAL A 211 -5.80 -4.92 -8.59
N VAL A 212 -5.58 -6.21 -8.36
CA VAL A 212 -5.11 -6.72 -7.06
C VAL A 212 -3.78 -6.08 -6.59
N PRO A 213 -2.70 -5.97 -7.41
CA PRO A 213 -1.46 -5.38 -6.91
C PRO A 213 -1.60 -3.92 -6.43
N PRO A 214 -2.23 -2.98 -7.17
CA PRO A 214 -2.44 -1.64 -6.65
C PRO A 214 -3.39 -1.58 -5.45
N LEU A 215 -4.46 -2.39 -5.39
CA LEU A 215 -5.32 -2.46 -4.20
C LEU A 215 -4.54 -2.88 -2.94
N LEU A 216 -3.59 -3.79 -3.07
CA LEU A 216 -2.74 -4.20 -1.96
C LEU A 216 -1.83 -3.06 -1.47
N ASN A 217 -1.42 -2.14 -2.35
CA ASN A 217 -0.69 -0.94 -1.94
C ASN A 217 -1.60 0.05 -1.19
N ASP A 218 -2.84 0.25 -1.67
CA ASP A 218 -3.83 1.10 -0.99
C ASP A 218 -4.19 0.52 0.39
N PHE A 219 -4.30 -0.80 0.51
CA PHE A 219 -4.50 -1.53 1.75
C PHE A 219 -3.39 -1.23 2.79
N ILE A 220 -2.11 -1.25 2.37
CA ILE A 220 -1.00 -0.88 3.24
C ILE A 220 -1.04 0.62 3.59
N GLY A 221 -1.45 1.47 2.64
CA GLY A 221 -1.64 2.90 2.85
C GLY A 221 -2.69 3.17 3.93
N LEU A 222 -3.89 2.60 3.76
CA LEU A 222 -4.99 2.73 4.70
C LEU A 222 -4.60 2.30 6.12
N GLN A 223 -3.90 1.15 6.24
CA GLN A 223 -3.46 0.65 7.55
C GLN A 223 -2.62 1.68 8.32
N LYS A 224 -1.74 2.41 7.64
CA LYS A 224 -0.94 3.49 8.26
C LYS A 224 -1.78 4.72 8.54
N ASP A 225 -2.70 5.08 7.64
CA ASP A 225 -3.54 6.26 7.77
C ASP A 225 -4.61 6.12 8.85
N THR A 226 -4.84 4.91 9.41
CA THR A 226 -5.66 4.75 10.62
C THR A 226 -5.11 5.56 11.81
N ALA A 227 -3.80 5.80 11.86
CA ALA A 227 -3.19 6.65 12.89
C ALA A 227 -3.61 8.12 12.81
N LEU A 228 -4.08 8.61 11.65
CA LEU A 228 -4.59 9.97 11.52
C LEU A 228 -5.89 10.20 12.31
N VAL A 229 -6.62 9.14 12.64
CA VAL A 229 -7.85 9.21 13.44
C VAL A 229 -7.55 9.63 14.88
N ALA A 230 -6.33 9.44 15.38
CA ALA A 230 -5.84 10.00 16.64
C ALA A 230 -6.16 11.49 16.81
N LEU A 231 -6.11 12.23 15.71
CA LEU A 231 -6.19 13.69 15.69
C LEU A 231 -7.59 14.22 16.03
N ILE A 232 -8.61 13.37 15.97
CA ILE A 232 -10.00 13.74 16.28
C ILE A 232 -10.52 13.11 17.58
N GLY A 233 -9.68 12.40 18.36
CA GLY A 233 -10.02 11.96 19.71
C GLY A 233 -9.77 10.50 20.06
N PRO A 234 -10.03 9.50 19.18
CA PRO A 234 -9.86 8.10 19.52
C PRO A 234 -8.47 7.77 20.05
N VAL A 235 -8.42 7.07 21.18
CA VAL A 235 -7.15 6.69 21.82
C VAL A 235 -6.68 5.35 21.21
N GLU A 236 -6.15 5.43 19.99
CA GLU A 236 -5.45 4.36 19.31
C GLU A 236 -3.93 4.44 19.60
N ALA A 237 -3.11 3.60 18.98
CA ALA A 237 -1.69 3.47 19.34
C ALA A 237 -0.90 4.80 19.24
N PHE A 238 -1.14 5.62 18.22
CA PHE A 238 -0.44 6.91 18.07
C PHE A 238 -0.93 7.93 19.10
N ARG A 239 -2.25 7.98 19.38
CA ARG A 239 -2.78 8.86 20.43
C ARG A 239 -2.26 8.48 21.82
N GLN A 240 -2.19 7.18 22.12
CA GLN A 240 -1.59 6.71 23.37
C GLN A 240 -0.14 7.16 23.48
N SER A 241 0.65 7.02 22.42
CA SER A 241 2.04 7.49 22.44
C SER A 241 2.18 9.00 22.67
N GLN A 242 1.24 9.82 22.14
CA GLN A 242 1.20 11.26 22.42
C GLN A 242 0.95 11.55 23.91
N ILE A 243 0.08 10.76 24.55
CA ILE A 243 -0.20 10.87 25.98
C ILE A 243 1.05 10.53 26.79
N GLU A 244 1.73 9.44 26.45
CA GLU A 244 2.98 9.03 27.10
C GLU A 244 4.10 10.06 26.91
N VAL A 245 4.27 10.61 25.71
CA VAL A 245 5.23 11.69 25.44
C VAL A 245 4.92 12.92 26.28
N ALA A 246 3.65 13.28 26.39
CA ALA A 246 3.25 14.46 27.18
C ALA A 246 3.48 14.26 28.70
N SER A 247 3.43 13.01 29.20
CA SER A 247 3.66 12.71 30.61
C SER A 247 5.15 12.61 30.96
N ASN A 248 5.97 12.13 30.05
CA ASN A 248 7.39 11.84 30.28
C ASN A 248 8.34 12.90 29.72
N PHE A 249 7.85 13.78 28.83
CA PHE A 249 8.67 14.73 28.06
C PHE A 249 9.77 14.05 27.23
N ASP A 250 9.51 12.82 26.77
CA ASP A 250 10.42 11.96 26.04
C ASP A 250 9.71 11.38 24.80
N TYR A 251 10.40 11.28 23.67
CA TYR A 251 9.83 10.82 22.39
C TYR A 251 9.96 9.31 22.17
N THR A 252 10.55 8.56 23.09
CA THR A 252 10.67 7.09 23.01
C THR A 252 9.32 6.38 22.79
N PRO A 253 8.18 6.81 23.39
CA PRO A 253 6.87 6.22 23.08
C PRO A 253 6.47 6.31 21.60
N HIS A 254 6.85 7.39 20.91
CA HIS A 254 6.63 7.47 19.46
C HIS A 254 7.51 6.47 18.69
N VAL A 255 8.75 6.25 19.12
CA VAL A 255 9.62 5.22 18.53
C VAL A 255 9.04 3.82 18.74
N ALA A 256 8.52 3.52 19.94
CA ALA A 256 7.83 2.26 20.23
C ALA A 256 6.60 2.07 19.31
N THR A 257 5.81 3.12 19.12
CA THR A 257 4.64 3.10 18.21
C THR A 257 5.08 2.88 16.77
N ALA A 258 6.09 3.60 16.30
CA ALA A 258 6.64 3.42 14.95
C ALA A 258 7.12 1.98 14.73
N LEU A 259 7.78 1.38 15.72
CA LEU A 259 8.19 -0.02 15.66
C LEU A 259 7.00 -0.97 15.54
N LEU A 260 5.92 -0.76 16.30
CA LEU A 260 4.70 -1.56 16.21
C LEU A 260 4.05 -1.46 14.82
N PHE A 261 3.96 -0.24 14.24
CA PHE A 261 3.46 -0.07 12.86
C PHE A 261 4.38 -0.75 11.84
N VAL A 262 5.70 -0.67 11.99
CA VAL A 262 6.67 -1.36 11.12
C VAL A 262 6.51 -2.87 11.22
N LEU A 263 6.38 -3.43 12.43
CA LEU A 263 6.16 -4.85 12.65
C LEU A 263 4.85 -5.35 12.05
N MET A 264 3.83 -4.53 11.98
CA MET A 264 2.55 -4.85 11.32
C MET A 264 2.64 -4.67 9.80
N THR A 265 3.24 -3.58 9.34
CA THR A 265 3.27 -3.21 7.91
C THR A 265 4.22 -4.08 7.09
N ILE A 266 5.42 -4.42 7.61
CA ILE A 266 6.39 -5.21 6.84
C ILE A 266 5.86 -6.60 6.48
N PRO A 267 5.28 -7.40 7.39
CA PRO A 267 4.68 -8.69 7.03
C PRO A 267 3.55 -8.54 5.98
N MET A 268 2.70 -7.52 6.13
CA MET A 268 1.65 -7.22 5.14
C MET A 268 2.27 -6.90 3.76
N ALA A 269 3.27 -6.03 3.70
CA ALA A 269 3.97 -5.68 2.47
C ALA A 269 4.62 -6.91 1.81
N ARG A 270 5.29 -7.76 2.59
CA ARG A 270 5.88 -9.00 2.06
C ARG A 270 4.83 -9.99 1.55
N LEU A 271 3.70 -10.11 2.24
CA LEU A 271 2.58 -10.92 1.79
C LEU A 271 2.01 -10.39 0.47
N THR A 272 1.84 -9.07 0.34
CA THR A 272 1.36 -8.44 -0.89
C THR A 272 2.33 -8.65 -2.05
N ASP A 273 3.64 -8.47 -1.83
CA ASP A 273 4.68 -8.74 -2.84
C ASP A 273 4.65 -10.20 -3.31
N TRP A 274 4.50 -11.13 -2.36
CA TRP A 274 4.42 -12.57 -2.68
C TRP A 274 3.16 -12.91 -3.49
N LEU A 275 1.99 -12.35 -3.12
CA LEU A 275 0.74 -12.53 -3.85
C LEU A 275 0.85 -11.96 -5.28
N ALA A 276 1.40 -10.77 -5.44
CA ALA A 276 1.62 -10.13 -6.72
C ALA A 276 2.60 -10.94 -7.61
N ALA A 277 3.69 -11.45 -7.03
CA ALA A 277 4.64 -12.30 -7.73
C ALA A 277 4.01 -13.63 -8.17
N ARG A 278 3.18 -14.26 -7.33
CA ARG A 278 2.46 -15.50 -7.65
C ARG A 278 1.47 -15.30 -8.81
N GLN A 279 0.77 -14.17 -8.84
CA GLN A 279 -0.14 -13.85 -9.94
C GLN A 279 0.61 -13.68 -11.27
N ARG A 280 1.74 -12.96 -11.29
CA ARG A 280 2.58 -12.79 -12.50
C ARG A 280 3.09 -14.11 -13.06
N ARG A 281 3.41 -15.09 -12.21
CA ARG A 281 3.86 -16.43 -12.65
C ARG A 281 2.73 -17.26 -13.31
N ARG A 282 1.47 -17.03 -12.95
CA ARG A 282 0.32 -17.72 -13.53
C ARG A 282 -0.14 -17.14 -14.88
N THR A 283 0.40 -16.01 -15.28
CA THR A 283 0.06 -15.33 -16.53
C THR A 283 1.13 -15.49 -17.61
N ARG A 284 2.26 -16.13 -17.29
CA ARG A 284 3.28 -16.62 -18.23
C ARG A 284 3.05 -18.08 -18.55
#